data_18309d33de683dada16d73f75a7ea71d
#
_entry.id   18309d33de683dada16d73f75a7ea71d
#
_cell.length_a   1.000
_cell.length_b   1.000
_cell.length_c   1.000
_cell.angle_alpha   90.00
_cell.angle_beta   90.00
_cell.angle_gamma   90.00
#
_symmetry.space_group_name_H-M   'P 1'
#
loop_
_entity.id
_entity.type
_entity.pdbx_description
1 polymer ?
#
loop_
_entity_poly.entity_id
_entity_poly.type
_entity_poly.pdbx_seq_one_letter_code
_entity_poly.pdbx_strand_id
1 'polypeptide(L)'
;KENINIKNINNLEILWKFQSFDVIKHPKKWRQNIAINPIIADNKLIFVSADYKIIALDPIRGKILWTKKFLLEPTKRGITSSIENDGIFLYLTIGNSLIKINVKNGELAKNFGNNGIVEGIKSLTAPIIFNNEIIITSFSSVKGFDSITGNFKYEINIHPKKKGFKTGGVIWGGNAFDQKNKILFLPVGNPRPALIGLNRYGENNNSNSLVALDLEKKKIKWVF
;
A
#
# COMPACT_ATOMS: atom_id res chain seq x y z
N LYS A 1 15.87 -2.05 21.26
CA LYS A 1 16.10 -2.56 19.97
C LYS A 1 16.97 -3.69 20.03
N GLU A 2 17.09 -4.64 20.10
CA GLU A 2 17.82 -5.38 20.19
C GLU A 2 17.99 -6.45 20.60
N ASN A 3 17.17 -7.00 20.77
CA ASN A 3 17.53 -7.92 21.75
C ASN A 3 17.36 -9.37 21.34
N ILE A 4 16.91 -9.71 20.18
CA ILE A 4 16.96 -11.07 19.63
C ILE A 4 18.29 -11.26 18.92
N ASN A 5 19.09 -12.21 19.43
CA ASN A 5 20.40 -12.56 18.91
C ASN A 5 20.66 -14.07 19.10
N ILE A 6 21.78 -14.58 18.63
CA ILE A 6 22.10 -16.00 18.67
C ILE A 6 22.10 -16.62 20.08
N LYS A 7 22.31 -15.81 21.12
CA LYS A 7 22.36 -16.28 22.51
C LYS A 7 20.98 -16.46 23.14
N ASN A 8 19.95 -15.77 22.60
CA ASN A 8 18.63 -15.75 23.22
C ASN A 8 17.46 -16.11 22.28
N ILE A 9 17.73 -16.40 21.00
CA ILE A 9 16.69 -16.79 20.07
C ILE A 9 15.92 -18.04 20.49
N ASN A 10 16.58 -18.95 21.19
CA ASN A 10 15.94 -20.18 21.72
C ASN A 10 15.02 -19.92 22.91
N ASN A 11 15.05 -18.71 23.48
CA ASN A 11 14.19 -18.32 24.60
C ASN A 11 12.89 -17.65 24.13
N LEU A 12 12.65 -17.60 22.82
CA LEU A 12 11.41 -17.04 22.30
C LEU A 12 10.23 -17.97 22.63
N GLU A 13 9.18 -17.35 23.21
CA GLU A 13 7.93 -18.02 23.53
C GLU A 13 6.76 -17.34 22.82
N ILE A 14 5.70 -18.12 22.56
CA ILE A 14 4.47 -17.57 22.00
C ILE A 14 3.72 -16.84 23.11
N LEU A 15 3.69 -15.51 23.03
CA LEU A 15 2.99 -14.69 24.01
C LEU A 15 1.48 -14.85 23.93
N TRP A 16 0.93 -14.85 22.72
CA TRP A 16 -0.50 -15.05 22.44
C TRP A 16 -0.72 -15.47 20.99
N LYS A 17 -1.93 -15.96 20.72
CA LYS A 17 -2.42 -16.27 19.37
C LYS A 17 -3.72 -15.53 19.16
N PHE A 18 -3.90 -14.93 17.98
CA PHE A 18 -5.14 -14.29 17.57
C PHE A 18 -5.77 -15.06 16.41
N GLN A 19 -7.06 -15.31 16.49
CA GLN A 19 -7.84 -15.93 15.44
C GLN A 19 -8.92 -14.94 14.98
N SER A 20 -8.93 -14.58 13.70
CA SER A 20 -9.87 -13.58 13.15
C SER A 20 -11.29 -14.10 13.01
N PHE A 21 -11.49 -15.43 13.02
CA PHE A 21 -12.77 -16.11 12.80
C PHE A 21 -13.46 -15.68 11.50
N ASP A 22 -12.68 -15.34 10.48
CA ASP A 22 -13.24 -14.93 9.21
C ASP A 22 -13.89 -16.11 8.50
N VAL A 23 -15.21 -16.00 8.28
CA VAL A 23 -15.96 -16.98 7.49
C VAL A 23 -16.01 -16.48 6.05
N ILE A 24 -15.26 -17.18 5.20
CA ILE A 24 -15.22 -16.87 3.78
C ILE A 24 -16.40 -17.53 3.09
N LYS A 25 -17.47 -16.78 2.83
CA LYS A 25 -18.69 -17.28 2.19
C LYS A 25 -18.64 -17.34 0.65
N HIS A 26 -17.51 -17.00 0.01
CA HIS A 26 -17.46 -16.92 -1.46
C HIS A 26 -16.80 -18.16 -2.10
N PRO A 27 -17.58 -19.08 -2.71
CA PRO A 27 -17.07 -20.29 -3.32
C PRO A 27 -16.16 -20.07 -4.54
N LYS A 28 -16.14 -18.88 -5.12
CA LYS A 28 -15.31 -18.55 -6.30
C LYS A 28 -13.96 -17.88 -5.99
N LYS A 29 -13.66 -17.56 -4.75
CA LYS A 29 -12.36 -16.98 -4.38
C LYS A 29 -11.49 -18.00 -3.67
N TRP A 30 -10.78 -18.78 -4.42
CA TRP A 30 -9.86 -19.81 -3.95
C TRP A 30 -8.72 -19.33 -3.08
N ARG A 31 -8.44 -18.01 -3.07
CA ARG A 31 -7.28 -17.42 -2.41
C ARG A 31 -7.67 -16.11 -1.76
N GLN A 32 -8.15 -16.19 -0.55
CA GLN A 32 -8.11 -15.05 0.34
C GLN A 32 -6.77 -15.10 1.06
N ASN A 33 -5.77 -14.50 0.46
CA ASN A 33 -4.45 -14.41 1.06
C ASN A 33 -4.36 -13.13 1.87
N ILE A 34 -4.04 -13.26 3.14
CA ILE A 34 -3.53 -12.15 3.94
C ILE A 34 -2.08 -11.96 3.51
N ALA A 35 -1.83 -11.03 2.60
CA ALA A 35 -0.49 -10.70 2.12
C ALA A 35 -0.01 -9.34 2.65
N ILE A 36 -0.74 -8.77 3.61
CA ILE A 36 -0.43 -7.49 4.24
C ILE A 36 0.34 -7.76 5.52
N ASN A 37 1.55 -7.24 5.60
CA ASN A 37 2.30 -7.27 6.85
C ASN A 37 1.59 -6.42 7.89
N PRO A 38 1.48 -6.89 9.15
CA PRO A 38 1.00 -6.06 10.25
C PRO A 38 1.97 -4.91 10.51
N ILE A 39 1.45 -3.81 11.01
CA ILE A 39 2.26 -2.67 11.46
C ILE A 39 1.98 -2.35 12.92
N ILE A 40 2.94 -1.70 13.55
CA ILE A 40 2.75 -1.08 14.88
C ILE A 40 2.59 0.42 14.68
N ALA A 41 1.46 0.96 15.16
CA ALA A 41 1.18 2.39 15.18
C ALA A 41 0.43 2.72 16.47
N ASP A 42 0.85 3.78 17.18
CA ASP A 42 0.25 4.22 18.44
C ASP A 42 0.07 3.06 19.47
N ASN A 43 1.13 2.28 19.67
CA ASN A 43 1.11 1.08 20.52
C ASN A 43 -0.01 0.08 20.19
N LYS A 44 -0.44 0.00 18.95
CA LYS A 44 -1.41 -0.97 18.45
C LYS A 44 -0.80 -1.81 17.35
N LEU A 45 -1.02 -3.12 17.39
CA LEU A 45 -0.72 -4.01 16.27
C LEU A 45 -1.90 -3.98 15.31
N ILE A 46 -1.69 -3.51 14.08
CA ILE A 46 -2.76 -3.30 13.11
C ILE A 46 -2.50 -4.15 11.88
N PHE A 47 -3.52 -4.86 11.44
CA PHE A 47 -3.47 -5.68 10.23
C PHE A 47 -4.83 -5.74 9.54
N VAL A 48 -4.82 -6.28 8.32
CA VAL A 48 -6.04 -6.50 7.52
C VAL A 48 -6.33 -7.99 7.48
N SER A 49 -7.57 -8.37 7.82
CA SER A 49 -8.00 -9.77 7.79
C SER A 49 -8.53 -10.18 6.40
N ALA A 50 -8.69 -11.48 6.20
CA ALA A 50 -9.20 -12.04 4.95
C ALA A 50 -10.66 -11.64 4.66
N ASP A 51 -11.45 -11.28 5.67
CA ASP A 51 -12.84 -10.80 5.55
C ASP A 51 -12.93 -9.25 5.48
N TYR A 52 -11.86 -8.62 4.94
CA TYR A 52 -11.84 -7.17 4.68
C TYR A 52 -12.02 -6.29 5.94
N LYS A 53 -11.56 -6.79 7.08
CA LYS A 53 -11.52 -6.04 8.33
C LYS A 53 -10.14 -5.47 8.55
N ILE A 54 -10.05 -4.23 8.98
CA ILE A 54 -8.87 -3.70 9.63
C ILE A 54 -9.06 -3.91 11.11
N ILE A 55 -8.10 -4.56 11.76
CA ILE A 55 -8.18 -4.94 13.16
C ILE A 55 -6.98 -4.34 13.88
N ALA A 56 -7.22 -3.65 14.98
CA ALA A 56 -6.19 -3.17 15.88
C ALA A 56 -6.23 -3.99 17.18
N LEU A 57 -5.10 -4.51 17.56
CA LEU A 57 -4.90 -5.31 18.77
C LEU A 57 -3.97 -4.59 19.76
N ASP A 58 -4.17 -4.86 21.02
CA ASP A 58 -3.16 -4.65 22.06
C ASP A 58 -1.97 -5.60 21.75
N PRO A 59 -0.77 -5.09 21.47
CA PRO A 59 0.36 -5.94 21.08
C PRO A 59 0.87 -6.84 22.20
N ILE A 60 0.55 -6.54 23.45
CA ILE A 60 0.99 -7.33 24.62
C ILE A 60 -0.03 -8.41 24.95
N ARG A 61 -1.33 -8.11 24.85
CA ARG A 61 -2.40 -9.02 25.27
C ARG A 61 -3.12 -9.72 24.13
N GLY A 62 -2.91 -9.30 22.87
CA GLY A 62 -3.62 -9.83 21.70
C GLY A 62 -5.13 -9.53 21.68
N LYS A 63 -5.60 -8.60 22.54
CA LYS A 63 -7.02 -8.23 22.62
C LYS A 63 -7.38 -7.20 21.55
N ILE A 64 -8.58 -7.32 20.98
CA ILE A 64 -9.11 -6.35 20.01
C ILE A 64 -9.34 -5.01 20.71
N LEU A 65 -8.78 -3.95 20.17
CA LEU A 65 -9.02 -2.57 20.57
C LEU A 65 -10.12 -1.94 19.73
N TRP A 66 -10.07 -2.15 18.42
CA TRP A 66 -11.13 -1.78 17.49
C TRP A 66 -11.07 -2.62 16.21
N THR A 67 -12.19 -2.64 15.48
CA THR A 67 -12.32 -3.29 14.18
C THR A 67 -13.13 -2.42 13.23
N LYS A 68 -12.67 -2.27 11.99
CA LYS A 68 -13.39 -1.61 10.92
C LYS A 68 -13.56 -2.56 9.74
N LYS A 69 -14.79 -2.86 9.36
CA LYS A 69 -15.09 -3.71 8.20
C LYS A 69 -15.40 -2.87 6.97
N PHE A 70 -14.93 -3.35 5.81
CA PHE A 70 -15.21 -2.77 4.51
C PHE A 70 -15.94 -3.76 3.61
N LEU A 71 -16.67 -3.25 2.61
CA LEU A 71 -17.39 -4.08 1.65
C LEU A 71 -16.50 -4.49 0.47
N LEU A 72 -15.46 -3.71 0.19
CA LEU A 72 -14.53 -3.92 -0.91
C LEU A 72 -13.18 -4.42 -0.40
N GLU A 73 -12.48 -5.14 -1.26
CA GLU A 73 -11.18 -5.73 -0.95
C GLU A 73 -10.11 -4.66 -0.74
N PRO A 74 -9.43 -4.66 0.42
CA PRO A 74 -8.26 -3.83 0.63
C PRO A 74 -7.09 -4.24 -0.26
N THR A 75 -6.16 -3.31 -0.50
CA THR A 75 -4.91 -3.65 -1.19
C THR A 75 -4.22 -4.82 -0.49
N LYS A 76 -3.58 -5.69 -1.30
CA LYS A 76 -2.99 -6.93 -0.77
C LYS A 76 -1.58 -6.76 -0.23
N ARG A 77 -0.97 -5.58 -0.35
CA ARG A 77 0.47 -5.43 -0.15
C ARG A 77 0.88 -4.27 0.75
N GLY A 78 0.12 -4.07 1.81
CA GLY A 78 0.53 -3.23 2.91
C GLY A 78 -0.38 -2.05 3.21
N ILE A 79 -0.21 -1.58 4.41
CA ILE A 79 -0.79 -0.38 4.98
C ILE A 79 0.36 0.49 5.47
N THR A 80 0.15 1.78 5.53
CA THR A 80 1.15 2.74 6.02
C THR A 80 0.53 3.59 7.09
N SER A 81 1.31 3.97 8.09
CA SER A 81 0.90 4.95 9.09
C SER A 81 1.76 6.21 9.02
N SER A 82 1.17 7.34 9.39
CA SER A 82 1.85 8.62 9.52
C SER A 82 1.45 9.30 10.82
N ILE A 83 2.41 10.00 11.43
CA ILE A 83 2.17 10.91 12.54
C ILE A 83 1.94 12.29 11.95
N GLU A 84 0.83 12.90 12.28
CA GLU A 84 0.42 14.23 11.86
C GLU A 84 0.12 15.10 13.09
N ASN A 85 -0.12 16.40 12.89
CA ASN A 85 -0.34 17.34 14.00
C ASN A 85 -1.55 16.98 14.87
N ASP A 86 -2.60 16.39 14.25
CA ASP A 86 -3.88 16.07 14.89
C ASP A 86 -4.05 14.60 15.21
N GLY A 87 -3.01 13.78 15.00
CA GLY A 87 -3.04 12.37 15.37
C GLY A 87 -2.19 11.45 14.51
N ILE A 88 -2.41 10.16 14.70
CA ILE A 88 -1.77 9.11 13.91
C ILE A 88 -2.80 8.49 12.98
N PHE A 89 -2.48 8.42 11.70
CA PHE A 89 -3.40 7.93 10.68
C PHE A 89 -2.84 6.75 9.91
N LEU A 90 -3.74 5.89 9.45
CA LEU A 90 -3.47 4.82 8.50
C LEU A 90 -3.87 5.24 7.11
N TYR A 91 -3.10 4.80 6.13
CA TYR A 91 -3.36 4.97 4.72
C TYR A 91 -3.30 3.63 4.00
N LEU A 92 -4.32 3.33 3.23
CA LEU A 92 -4.38 2.15 2.37
C LEU A 92 -5.35 2.40 1.22
N THR A 93 -5.31 1.55 0.19
CA THR A 93 -6.35 1.55 -0.83
C THR A 93 -7.32 0.40 -0.60
N ILE A 94 -8.62 0.65 -0.76
CA ILE A 94 -9.70 -0.32 -0.66
C ILE A 94 -10.55 -0.19 -1.92
N GLY A 95 -10.69 -1.29 -2.68
CA GLY A 95 -11.33 -1.24 -3.98
C GLY A 95 -10.61 -0.26 -4.93
N ASN A 96 -11.27 0.82 -5.28
CA ASN A 96 -10.73 1.91 -6.11
C ASN A 96 -10.63 3.22 -5.32
N SER A 97 -10.37 3.19 -4.04
CA SER A 97 -10.33 4.38 -3.20
C SER A 97 -9.13 4.38 -2.27
N LEU A 98 -8.50 5.54 -2.10
CA LEU A 98 -7.52 5.80 -1.04
C LEU A 98 -8.28 6.21 0.21
N ILE A 99 -7.95 5.61 1.35
CA ILE A 99 -8.65 5.78 2.62
C ILE A 99 -7.68 6.26 3.69
N LYS A 100 -8.12 7.21 4.50
CA LYS A 100 -7.44 7.70 5.69
C LYS A 100 -8.26 7.35 6.94
N ILE A 101 -7.63 6.68 7.90
CA ILE A 101 -8.26 6.17 9.13
C ILE A 101 -7.46 6.65 10.34
N ASN A 102 -8.17 7.13 11.34
CA ASN A 102 -7.56 7.48 12.63
C ASN A 102 -7.17 6.20 13.39
N VAL A 103 -5.91 6.08 13.77
CA VAL A 103 -5.36 4.90 14.49
C VAL A 103 -5.97 4.72 15.87
N LYS A 104 -6.40 5.80 16.51
CA LYS A 104 -6.93 5.77 17.88
C LYS A 104 -8.22 4.95 17.98
N ASN A 105 -9.13 5.11 16.99
CA ASN A 105 -10.49 4.58 17.08
C ASN A 105 -10.99 3.83 15.83
N GLY A 106 -10.20 3.77 14.74
CA GLY A 106 -10.60 3.12 13.50
C GLY A 106 -11.60 3.90 12.64
N GLU A 107 -11.87 5.16 12.99
CA GLU A 107 -12.80 6.00 12.24
C GLU A 107 -12.13 6.65 11.02
N LEU A 108 -12.91 6.90 9.97
CA LEU A 108 -12.48 7.64 8.80
C LEU A 108 -12.16 9.09 9.17
N ALA A 109 -11.06 9.63 8.62
CA ALA A 109 -10.65 11.02 8.84
C ALA A 109 -11.52 11.97 8.01
N LYS A 110 -12.55 12.57 8.61
CA LYS A 110 -13.60 13.33 7.91
C LYS A 110 -13.10 14.46 7.03
N ASN A 111 -11.97 15.07 7.38
CA ASN A 111 -11.37 16.19 6.64
C ASN A 111 -10.53 15.76 5.42
N PHE A 112 -10.42 14.46 5.15
CA PHE A 112 -9.66 13.91 4.05
C PHE A 112 -10.60 13.47 2.92
N GLY A 113 -10.44 14.05 1.72
CA GLY A 113 -11.28 13.77 0.57
C GLY A 113 -12.77 13.93 0.88
N ASN A 114 -13.58 12.98 0.47
CA ASN A 114 -14.98 12.92 0.85
C ASN A 114 -15.12 12.01 2.08
N ASN A 115 -15.19 12.59 3.28
CA ASN A 115 -15.35 11.87 4.56
C ASN A 115 -14.33 10.72 4.77
N GLY A 116 -13.07 10.98 4.52
CA GLY A 116 -11.97 10.02 4.70
C GLY A 116 -11.62 9.21 3.46
N ILE A 117 -12.21 9.53 2.30
CA ILE A 117 -12.12 8.74 1.08
C ILE A 117 -11.77 9.62 -0.12
N VAL A 118 -10.78 9.20 -0.91
CA VAL A 118 -10.47 9.75 -2.23
C VAL A 118 -10.73 8.66 -3.27
N GLU A 119 -11.72 8.86 -4.12
CA GLU A 119 -12.15 7.89 -5.13
C GLU A 119 -11.26 7.88 -6.38
N GLY A 120 -11.38 6.84 -7.22
CA GLY A 120 -10.64 6.71 -8.47
C GLY A 120 -9.18 6.29 -8.30
N ILE A 121 -8.79 5.85 -7.11
CA ILE A 121 -7.42 5.49 -6.77
C ILE A 121 -7.28 3.98 -6.63
N LYS A 122 -6.52 3.38 -7.54
CA LYS A 122 -6.22 1.95 -7.50
C LYS A 122 -4.73 1.72 -7.36
N SER A 123 -4.34 0.96 -6.35
CA SER A 123 -2.96 0.55 -6.09
C SER A 123 -2.90 -0.92 -5.71
N LEU A 124 -1.77 -1.56 -5.97
CA LEU A 124 -1.45 -2.91 -5.50
C LEU A 124 -0.45 -2.90 -4.34
N THR A 125 0.07 -1.74 -3.98
CA THR A 125 1.14 -1.57 -2.97
C THR A 125 0.69 -0.62 -1.87
N ALA A 126 1.41 -0.63 -0.74
CA ALA A 126 1.19 0.34 0.31
C ALA A 126 1.45 1.77 -0.18
N PRO A 127 0.68 2.76 0.27
CA PRO A 127 1.03 4.17 0.11
C PRO A 127 2.39 4.49 0.75
N ILE A 128 3.10 5.48 0.22
CA ILE A 128 4.30 6.04 0.84
C ILE A 128 3.95 7.44 1.31
N ILE A 129 4.31 7.77 2.57
CA ILE A 129 4.06 9.08 3.13
C ILE A 129 5.39 9.81 3.26
N PHE A 130 5.45 11.02 2.70
CA PHE A 130 6.64 11.85 2.77
C PHE A 130 6.28 13.33 2.61
N ASN A 131 6.75 14.19 3.52
CA ASN A 131 6.57 15.65 3.49
C ASN A 131 5.12 16.10 3.23
N ASN A 132 4.17 15.58 3.99
CA ASN A 132 2.73 15.82 3.84
C ASN A 132 2.18 15.42 2.46
N GLU A 133 2.84 14.50 1.79
CA GLU A 133 2.35 13.88 0.56
C GLU A 133 2.11 12.39 0.75
N ILE A 134 1.03 11.92 0.14
CA ILE A 134 0.76 10.50 -0.06
C ILE A 134 1.15 10.16 -1.48
N ILE A 135 2.11 9.26 -1.61
CA ILE A 135 2.59 8.80 -2.91
C ILE A 135 1.98 7.41 -3.16
N ILE A 136 1.19 7.32 -4.21
CA ILE A 136 0.50 6.09 -4.63
C ILE A 136 1.12 5.60 -5.92
N THR A 137 1.59 4.36 -5.90
CA THR A 137 1.97 3.67 -7.14
C THR A 137 0.76 2.98 -7.72
N SER A 138 0.33 3.43 -8.87
CA SER A 138 -0.72 2.83 -9.68
C SER A 138 -0.11 1.84 -10.68
N PHE A 139 -0.92 1.23 -11.56
CA PHE A 139 -0.43 0.22 -12.50
C PHE A 139 0.71 0.72 -13.39
N SER A 140 0.64 1.97 -13.86
CA SER A 140 1.57 2.55 -14.84
C SER A 140 2.02 3.97 -14.49
N SER A 141 1.66 4.44 -13.31
CA SER A 141 1.97 5.81 -12.88
C SER A 141 2.18 5.91 -11.38
N VAL A 142 2.79 7.00 -10.97
CA VAL A 142 2.91 7.42 -9.59
C VAL A 142 2.09 8.69 -9.42
N LYS A 143 1.21 8.71 -8.42
CA LYS A 143 0.35 9.85 -8.11
C LYS A 143 0.66 10.40 -6.73
N GLY A 144 0.72 11.72 -6.62
CA GLY A 144 0.87 12.43 -5.36
C GLY A 144 -0.43 13.08 -4.91
N PHE A 145 -0.72 12.98 -3.61
CA PHE A 145 -1.88 13.60 -2.97
C PHE A 145 -1.42 14.33 -1.72
N ASP A 146 -2.15 15.34 -1.31
CA ASP A 146 -1.96 16.00 -0.03
C ASP A 146 -2.42 15.08 1.10
N SER A 147 -1.60 14.89 2.16
CA SER A 147 -1.93 13.94 3.23
C SER A 147 -3.03 14.44 4.18
N ILE A 148 -3.23 15.76 4.25
CA ILE A 148 -4.24 16.36 5.12
C ILE A 148 -5.59 16.36 4.43
N THR A 149 -5.65 16.87 3.20
CA THR A 149 -6.90 17.13 2.47
C THR A 149 -7.28 16.01 1.50
N GLY A 150 -6.33 15.20 1.04
CA GLY A 150 -6.55 14.21 -0.01
C GLY A 150 -6.56 14.81 -1.43
N ASN A 151 -6.27 16.09 -1.58
CA ASN A 151 -6.27 16.73 -2.88
C ASN A 151 -5.17 16.18 -3.78
N PHE A 152 -5.50 15.93 -5.04
CA PHE A 152 -4.55 15.50 -6.05
C PHE A 152 -3.51 16.60 -6.32
N LYS A 153 -2.23 16.20 -6.40
CA LYS A 153 -1.10 17.11 -6.67
C LYS A 153 -0.47 16.88 -8.04
N TYR A 154 -0.15 15.62 -8.38
CA TYR A 154 0.52 15.30 -9.63
C TYR A 154 0.37 13.82 -10.02
N GLU A 155 0.64 13.54 -11.29
CA GLU A 155 0.80 12.19 -11.82
C GLU A 155 2.05 12.11 -12.72
N ILE A 156 2.87 11.08 -12.48
CA ILE A 156 4.06 10.78 -13.26
C ILE A 156 3.87 9.43 -13.93
N ASN A 157 3.77 9.42 -15.26
CA ASN A 157 3.68 8.17 -16.00
C ASN A 157 5.06 7.52 -16.10
N ILE A 158 5.15 6.22 -15.81
CA ILE A 158 6.41 5.46 -15.90
C ILE A 158 6.62 4.83 -17.27
N HIS A 159 5.59 4.74 -18.08
CA HIS A 159 5.66 4.26 -19.46
C HIS A 159 5.53 5.41 -20.46
N PRO A 160 6.35 5.43 -21.52
CA PRO A 160 6.20 6.40 -22.59
C PRO A 160 4.80 6.28 -23.22
N LYS A 161 4.12 7.40 -23.39
CA LYS A 161 2.83 7.44 -24.11
C LYS A 161 3.12 7.32 -25.62
N LYS A 162 2.93 6.14 -26.19
CA LYS A 162 2.90 5.97 -27.65
C LYS A 162 1.45 5.76 -28.08
N LYS A 163 1.01 6.51 -29.10
CA LYS A 163 -0.34 6.41 -29.68
C LYS A 163 -0.58 4.97 -30.18
N GLY A 164 -1.67 4.35 -29.75
CA GLY A 164 -2.06 2.99 -30.17
C GLY A 164 -1.55 1.85 -29.31
N PHE A 165 -0.67 2.07 -28.32
CA PHE A 165 -0.13 1.01 -27.48
C PHE A 165 -0.58 1.17 -26.02
N LYS A 166 -1.25 0.15 -25.51
CA LYS A 166 -1.65 0.05 -24.08
C LYS A 166 -0.75 -0.91 -23.30
N THR A 167 0.47 -1.13 -23.79
CA THR A 167 1.38 -2.11 -23.23
C THR A 167 2.37 -1.47 -22.28
N GLY A 168 2.61 -2.11 -21.18
CA GLY A 168 3.56 -1.70 -20.16
C GLY A 168 3.48 -2.62 -18.95
N GLY A 169 4.54 -2.66 -18.17
CA GLY A 169 4.61 -3.43 -16.94
C GLY A 169 3.75 -2.79 -15.84
N VAL A 170 3.42 -3.58 -14.83
CA VAL A 170 2.61 -3.14 -13.69
C VAL A 170 3.49 -3.07 -12.45
N ILE A 171 3.37 -1.99 -11.69
CA ILE A 171 3.99 -1.89 -10.36
C ILE A 171 3.14 -2.70 -9.39
N TRP A 172 3.66 -3.86 -8.95
CA TRP A 172 2.95 -4.74 -8.04
C TRP A 172 3.82 -5.27 -6.89
N GLY A 173 5.11 -5.05 -6.96
CA GLY A 173 6.07 -5.37 -5.91
C GLY A 173 6.18 -4.28 -4.86
N GLY A 174 6.92 -4.54 -3.79
CA GLY A 174 7.25 -3.53 -2.79
C GLY A 174 8.14 -2.45 -3.39
N ASN A 175 7.84 -1.20 -3.11
CA ASN A 175 8.64 -0.06 -3.52
C ASN A 175 9.68 0.25 -2.44
N ALA A 176 10.84 0.78 -2.82
CA ALA A 176 11.82 1.32 -1.89
C ALA A 176 11.93 2.84 -2.08
N PHE A 177 12.07 3.56 -0.99
CA PHE A 177 12.15 5.02 -1.02
C PHE A 177 13.37 5.53 -0.27
N ASP A 178 14.27 6.18 -1.00
CA ASP A 178 15.38 6.94 -0.44
C ASP A 178 14.88 8.35 -0.07
N GLN A 179 14.56 8.54 1.20
CA GLN A 179 14.05 9.82 1.70
C GLN A 179 15.08 10.95 1.57
N LYS A 180 16.36 10.66 1.74
CA LYS A 180 17.43 11.65 1.69
C LYS A 180 17.58 12.24 0.30
N ASN A 181 17.59 11.39 -0.73
CA ASN A 181 17.76 11.80 -2.11
C ASN A 181 16.42 11.98 -2.84
N LYS A 182 15.28 11.72 -2.18
CA LYS A 182 13.92 11.79 -2.74
C LYS A 182 13.73 10.91 -3.98
N ILE A 183 14.38 9.74 -3.98
CA ILE A 183 14.31 8.78 -5.08
C ILE A 183 13.39 7.62 -4.71
N LEU A 184 12.39 7.38 -5.54
CA LEU A 184 11.50 6.24 -5.43
C LEU A 184 11.93 5.16 -6.42
N PHE A 185 12.20 3.96 -5.92
CA PHE A 185 12.55 2.78 -6.72
C PHE A 185 11.32 1.91 -6.92
N LEU A 186 10.98 1.68 -8.17
CA LEU A 186 9.77 0.99 -8.61
C LEU A 186 10.14 -0.29 -9.36
N PRO A 187 9.89 -1.48 -8.77
CA PRO A 187 10.02 -2.74 -9.49
C PRO A 187 8.83 -2.90 -10.44
N VAL A 188 9.09 -2.71 -11.71
CA VAL A 188 8.09 -2.82 -12.78
C VAL A 188 8.11 -4.22 -13.34
N GLY A 189 6.96 -4.89 -13.28
CA GLY A 189 6.81 -6.26 -13.71
C GLY A 189 6.61 -6.42 -15.22
N ASN A 190 6.12 -7.60 -15.59
CA ASN A 190 5.91 -8.00 -16.98
C ASN A 190 4.96 -7.08 -17.73
N PRO A 191 5.20 -6.85 -19.03
CA PRO A 191 4.27 -6.13 -19.86
C PRO A 191 2.93 -6.88 -20.00
N ARG A 192 1.87 -6.15 -20.24
CA ARG A 192 0.51 -6.69 -20.35
C ARG A 192 0.07 -6.82 -21.82
N PRO A 193 -0.66 -7.88 -22.18
CA PRO A 193 -1.03 -9.09 -21.43
C PRO A 193 0.20 -9.92 -21.01
N ALA A 194 0.21 -10.45 -19.78
CA ALA A 194 1.43 -11.01 -19.22
C ALA A 194 1.81 -12.39 -19.78
N LEU A 195 0.84 -13.27 -20.02
CA LEU A 195 1.08 -14.67 -20.39
C LEU A 195 1.14 -14.88 -21.90
N ILE A 196 0.28 -14.21 -22.66
CA ILE A 196 0.17 -14.34 -24.12
C ILE A 196 0.58 -13.03 -24.76
N GLY A 197 1.65 -13.03 -25.54
CA GLY A 197 2.24 -11.84 -26.13
C GLY A 197 1.68 -11.42 -27.50
N LEU A 198 0.74 -12.16 -28.08
CA LEU A 198 0.24 -11.95 -29.45
C LEU A 198 -0.28 -10.53 -29.72
N ASN A 199 -0.89 -9.89 -28.70
CA ASN A 199 -1.44 -8.53 -28.79
C ASN A 199 -0.59 -7.50 -28.05
N ARG A 200 0.69 -7.83 -27.78
CA ARG A 200 1.61 -6.99 -27.03
C ARG A 200 2.62 -6.37 -27.98
N TYR A 201 2.16 -5.37 -28.71
CA TYR A 201 2.96 -4.67 -29.70
C TYR A 201 3.87 -3.62 -29.09
N GLY A 202 5.00 -3.33 -29.76
CA GLY A 202 5.96 -2.30 -29.40
C GLY A 202 7.05 -2.77 -28.44
N GLU A 203 7.90 -1.84 -28.07
CA GLU A 203 9.13 -2.10 -27.29
C GLU A 203 8.88 -2.46 -25.83
N ASN A 204 7.68 -2.26 -25.31
CA ASN A 204 7.30 -2.48 -23.92
C ASN A 204 8.25 -1.77 -22.91
N ASN A 205 8.66 -0.55 -23.25
CA ASN A 205 9.64 0.22 -22.47
C ASN A 205 9.28 0.32 -21.01
N ASN A 206 10.32 0.27 -20.17
CA ASN A 206 10.22 0.29 -18.70
C ASN A 206 9.42 -0.90 -18.11
N SER A 207 9.27 -2.00 -18.85
CA SER A 207 8.77 -3.27 -18.30
C SER A 207 9.92 -4.19 -17.91
N ASN A 208 9.71 -5.11 -16.96
CA ASN A 208 10.75 -5.98 -16.40
C ASN A 208 11.99 -5.20 -15.96
N SER A 209 11.79 -4.10 -15.28
CA SER A 209 12.83 -3.13 -14.99
C SER A 209 12.73 -2.60 -13.55
N LEU A 210 13.82 -2.02 -13.09
CA LEU A 210 13.84 -1.15 -11.92
C LEU A 210 13.85 0.30 -12.40
N VAL A 211 12.80 1.04 -12.09
CA VAL A 211 12.68 2.46 -12.43
C VAL A 211 13.02 3.30 -11.23
N ALA A 212 14.01 4.19 -11.34
CA ALA A 212 14.28 5.22 -10.34
C ALA A 212 13.58 6.52 -10.72
N LEU A 213 12.69 6.98 -9.86
CA LEU A 213 11.91 8.18 -10.04
C LEU A 213 12.39 9.27 -9.09
N ASP A 214 12.78 10.42 -9.64
CA ASP A 214 13.10 11.62 -8.87
C ASP A 214 11.77 12.34 -8.53
N LEU A 215 11.39 12.29 -7.26
CA LEU A 215 10.12 12.89 -6.79
C LEU A 215 10.17 14.42 -6.70
N GLU A 216 11.35 14.99 -6.56
CA GLU A 216 11.52 16.45 -6.56
C GLU A 216 11.34 17.04 -7.96
N LYS A 217 12.00 16.41 -8.93
CA LYS A 217 11.91 16.79 -10.35
C LYS A 217 10.70 16.21 -11.07
N LYS A 218 9.97 15.29 -10.41
CA LYS A 218 8.79 14.58 -10.94
C LYS A 218 9.04 13.90 -12.29
N LYS A 219 10.20 13.24 -12.41
CA LYS A 219 10.61 12.57 -13.64
C LYS A 219 11.43 11.29 -13.37
N ILE A 220 11.45 10.42 -14.36
CA ILE A 220 12.31 9.24 -14.34
C ILE A 220 13.78 9.72 -14.37
N LYS A 221 14.58 9.23 -13.43
CA LYS A 221 16.02 9.51 -13.33
C LYS A 221 16.82 8.52 -14.17
N TRP A 222 16.50 7.24 -14.05
CA TRP A 222 17.08 6.16 -14.84
C TRP A 222 16.18 4.91 -14.80
N VAL A 223 16.42 3.99 -15.70
CA VAL A 223 15.79 2.67 -15.80
C VAL A 223 16.88 1.62 -15.98
N PHE A 224 16.78 0.53 -15.23
CA PHE A 224 17.69 -0.61 -15.32
C PHE A 224 16.91 -1.88 -15.66
#